data_fa345b185e2338523a39d736c58bcf0d
#
_entry.id   fa345b185e2338523a39d736c58bcf0d
#
_cell.length_a   1.000
_cell.length_b   1.000
_cell.length_c   1.000
_cell.angle_alpha   90.00
_cell.angle_beta   90.00
_cell.angle_gamma   90.00
#
_symmetry.space_group_name_H-M   'P 1'
#
loop_
_entity.id
_entity.type
_entity.pdbx_description
1 polymer ?
#
loop_
_entity_poly.entity_id
_entity_poly.type
_entity_poly.pdbx_seq_one_letter_code
_entity_poly.pdbx_strand_id
1 'polypeptide(L)' 'MEETNFKGKIVYKCMKCGWLYYEKERAEKCESWCEKHNSCNLELAKYAIKMR' A
#
# COMPACT_ATOMS: atom_id res chain seq x y z
N MET A 1 1.75 7.19 5.13
CA MET A 1 0.61 6.30 4.79
C MET A 1 -0.69 7.08 4.93
N GLU A 2 -1.56 6.95 3.97
CA GLU A 2 -2.80 7.70 3.93
C GLU A 2 -4.01 6.76 3.97
N GLU A 3 -4.99 7.12 4.77
CA GLU A 3 -6.24 6.38 4.81
C GLU A 3 -7.17 6.93 3.73
N THR A 4 -7.78 6.03 2.99
CA THR A 4 -8.74 6.44 1.98
C THR A 4 -9.90 5.45 1.98
N ASN A 5 -11.00 5.85 1.35
CA ASN A 5 -12.19 5.02 1.28
C ASN A 5 -12.29 4.40 -0.10
N PHE A 6 -12.41 3.08 -0.16
CA PHE A 6 -12.51 2.36 -1.41
C PHE A 6 -13.68 1.37 -1.32
N LYS A 7 -14.72 1.64 -2.10
CA LYS A 7 -15.93 0.81 -2.15
C LYS A 7 -16.52 0.56 -0.76
N GLY A 8 -16.53 1.59 0.07
CA GLY A 8 -17.12 1.51 1.39
C GLY A 8 -16.22 0.94 2.47
N LYS A 9 -14.97 0.68 2.13
CA LYS A 9 -14.00 0.15 3.08
C LYS A 9 -12.82 1.09 3.22
N ILE A 10 -12.28 1.14 4.43
CA ILE A 10 -11.07 1.94 4.65
C ILE A 10 -9.86 1.16 4.18
N VAL A 11 -9.08 1.78 3.32
CA VAL A 11 -7.84 1.20 2.83
C VAL A 11 -6.70 2.18 3.12
N TYR A 12 -5.48 1.67 3.03
CA TYR A 12 -4.29 2.46 3.36
C TYR A 12 -3.41 2.58 2.12
N LYS A 13 -3.07 3.80 1.78
CA LYS A 13 -2.29 4.07 0.59
C LYS A 13 -0.82 4.22 0.95
N CYS A 14 0.03 3.51 0.22
CA CYS A 14 1.47 3.67 0.35
C CYS A 14 1.87 4.97 -0.34
N MET A 15 2.45 5.89 0.42
CA MET A 15 2.80 7.20 -0.13
C MET A 15 3.92 7.13 -1.15
N LYS A 16 4.70 6.06 -1.12
CA LYS A 16 5.81 5.90 -2.06
C LYS A 16 5.38 5.21 -3.36
N CYS A 17 4.61 4.15 -3.22
CA CYS A 17 4.17 3.35 -4.38
C CYS A 17 2.83 3.80 -4.95
N GLY A 18 2.00 4.40 -4.11
CA GLY A 18 0.66 4.77 -4.52
C GLY A 18 -0.31 3.61 -4.54
N TRP A 19 0.09 2.46 -4.06
CA TRP A 19 -0.79 1.30 -4.01
C TRP A 19 -1.64 1.32 -2.74
N LEU A 20 -2.80 0.70 -2.84
CA LEU A 20 -3.74 0.60 -1.72
C LEU A 20 -3.70 -0.79 -1.11
N TYR A 21 -3.86 -0.85 0.20
CA TYR A 21 -3.92 -2.12 0.93
C TYR A 21 -5.09 -2.09 1.88
N TYR A 22 -5.76 -3.22 2.04
CA TYR A 22 -6.85 -3.31 3.01
C TYR A 22 -6.33 -3.34 4.44
N GLU A 23 -5.11 -3.79 4.63
CA GLU A 23 -4.52 -3.91 5.95
C GLU A 23 -3.45 -2.85 6.19
N LYS A 24 -3.54 -2.23 7.35
CA LYS A 24 -2.59 -1.19 7.73
C LYS A 24 -1.16 -1.72 7.76
N GLU A 25 -0.98 -2.91 8.32
CA GLU A 25 0.35 -3.51 8.41
C GLU A 25 1.01 -3.65 7.06
N ARG A 26 0.25 -4.06 6.07
CA ARG A 26 0.80 -4.24 4.73
C ARG A 26 1.21 -2.92 4.11
N ALA A 27 0.41 -1.89 4.33
CA ALA A 27 0.74 -0.57 3.82
C ALA A 27 2.00 -0.03 4.49
N GLU A 28 2.12 -0.25 5.79
CA GLU A 28 3.30 0.18 6.53
C GLU A 28 4.54 -0.53 6.04
N LYS A 29 4.44 -1.82 5.81
CA LYS A 29 5.56 -2.61 5.31
C LYS A 29 5.97 -2.14 3.92
N CYS A 30 4.99 -1.87 3.07
CA CYS A 30 5.27 -1.38 1.72
C CYS A 30 5.99 -0.04 1.78
N GLU A 31 5.51 0.87 2.62
CA GLU A 31 6.11 2.18 2.74
C GLU A 31 7.56 2.08 3.24
N SER A 32 7.77 1.26 4.25
CA SER A 32 9.10 1.06 4.80
C SER A 32 10.03 0.44 3.76
N TRP A 33 9.54 -0.54 3.04
CA TRP A 33 10.33 -1.20 2.01
C TRP A 33 10.71 -0.23 0.90
N CYS A 34 9.72 0.53 0.40
CA CYS A 34 9.97 1.48 -0.66
C CYS A 34 10.98 2.55 -0.23
N GLU A 35 10.91 2.96 1.02
CA GLU A 35 11.84 3.94 1.54
C GLU A 35 13.27 3.42 1.57
N LYS A 36 13.44 2.15 1.94
CA LYS A 36 14.76 1.56 2.04
C LYS A 36 15.34 1.14 0.69
N HIS A 37 14.50 0.63 -0.18
CA HIS A 37 14.94 0.00 -1.42
C HIS A 37 14.59 0.77 -2.69
N ASN A 38 13.85 1.87 -2.54
CA ASN A 38 13.39 2.67 -3.68
C ASN A 38 12.60 1.86 -4.70
N SER A 39 11.94 0.80 -4.24
CA SER A 39 11.13 -0.03 -5.10
C SER A 39 10.06 -0.72 -4.28
N CYS A 40 8.99 -1.16 -4.94
CA CYS A 40 7.90 -1.81 -4.23
C CYS A 40 8.23 -3.28 -3.93
N ASN A 41 7.69 -3.75 -2.81
CA ASN A 41 7.88 -5.14 -2.42
C ASN A 41 6.93 -6.01 -3.24
N LEU A 42 7.51 -6.90 -4.05
CA LEU A 42 6.71 -7.76 -4.92
C LEU A 42 5.84 -8.74 -4.14
N GLU A 43 6.27 -9.13 -2.96
CA GLU A 43 5.45 -10.02 -2.13
C GLU A 43 4.19 -9.31 -1.68
N LEU A 44 4.30 -8.03 -1.35
CA LEU A 44 3.16 -7.24 -0.94
C LEU A 44 2.27 -6.85 -2.11
N ALA A 45 2.83 -6.85 -3.31
CA ALA A 45 2.06 -6.50 -4.51
C ALA A 45 0.85 -7.40 -4.70
N LYS A 46 0.92 -8.63 -4.21
CA LYS A 46 -0.19 -9.57 -4.31
C LYS A 46 -1.40 -9.10 -3.54
N TYR A 47 -1.17 -8.32 -2.49
CA TYR A 47 -2.24 -7.84 -1.63
C TYR A 47 -2.66 -6.41 -1.98
N ALA A 48 -1.95 -5.78 -2.89
CA ALA A 48 -2.24 -4.41 -3.27
C ALA A 48 -3.52 -4.32 -4.10
N ILE A 49 -4.29 -3.29 -3.83
CA ILE A 49 -5.47 -3.00 -4.63
C ILE A 49 -5.00 -2.09 -5.74
N LYS A 50 -5.03 -2.59 -6.95
CA LYS A 50 -4.60 -1.78 -8.09
C LYS A 50 -5.80 -1.04 -8.64
N MET A 51 -5.76 0.26 -8.60
CA MET A 51 -6.80 1.09 -9.19
C MET A 51 -6.43 1.43 -10.62
N ARG A 52 -7.43 1.41 -11.44
CA ARG A 52 -7.28 1.84 -12.82
C ARG A 52 -8.19 2.99 -13.10
#